data_6d943d3601c808d57214f8437986dbbe
#
_entry.id   6d943d3601c808d57214f8437986dbbe
#
_cell.length_a   1.000
_cell.length_b   1.000
_cell.length_c   1.000
_cell.angle_alpha   90.00
_cell.angle_beta   90.00
_cell.angle_gamma   90.00
#
_symmetry.space_group_name_H-M   'P 1'
#
loop_
_entity.id
_entity.type
_entity.pdbx_description
1 polymer ?
#
loop_
_entity_poly.entity_id
_entity_poly.type
_entity_poly.pdbx_seq_one_letter_code
_entity_poly.pdbx_strand_id
1 'polypeptide(L)' 'VHRQNQGDVTYRLINEEGPAHHRLFTSEVILEDKAVAEGKGKTKKESEQKAAEQAYKKLKNK' A
#
# COMPACT_ATOMS: atom_id res chain seq x y z
N VAL A 1 6.29 3.38 23.98
CA VAL A 1 6.00 3.12 23.52
C VAL A 1 5.64 2.13 23.06
N HIS A 2 5.28 1.73 23.04
CA HIS A 2 4.96 0.92 22.68
C HIS A 2 4.28 0.51 21.79
N ARG A 3 4.26 0.31 21.18
CA ARG A 3 3.63 0.06 20.30
C ARG A 3 3.48 -1.20 20.22
N GLN A 4 2.94 -1.87 20.16
CA GLN A 4 2.72 -2.97 20.07
C GLN A 4 2.84 -3.50 19.08
N ASN A 5 3.00 -3.52 18.60
CA ASN A 5 3.02 -3.86 17.72
C ASN A 5 2.90 -4.68 16.89
N GLN A 6 2.40 -4.76 16.41
CA GLN A 6 2.25 -5.43 15.35
C GLN A 6 3.17 -5.08 14.33
N GLY A 7 4.22 -4.56 14.47
CA GLY A 7 5.13 -4.11 13.47
C GLY A 7 4.68 -2.84 12.83
N ASP A 8 5.56 -2.15 12.17
CA ASP A 8 5.24 -0.88 11.54
C ASP A 8 4.72 -1.09 10.15
N VAL A 9 3.65 -0.42 9.84
CA VAL A 9 3.08 -0.46 8.51
C VAL A 9 3.47 0.81 7.80
N THR A 10 4.09 0.68 6.66
CA THR A 10 4.54 1.81 5.86
C THR A 10 4.00 1.69 4.46
N TYR A 11 3.69 2.84 3.86
CA TYR A 11 3.25 2.86 2.49
C TYR A 11 4.31 3.53 1.64
N ARG A 12 4.47 3.07 0.43
CA ARG A 12 5.49 3.58 -0.44
C ARG A 12 4.95 3.66 -1.84
N LEU A 13 5.14 4.80 -2.49
CA LEU A 13 4.71 4.97 -3.86
C LEU A 13 5.80 4.40 -4.75
N ILE A 14 5.47 3.38 -5.51
CA ILE A 14 6.47 2.71 -6.31
C ILE A 14 6.31 2.95 -7.80
N ASN A 15 5.19 3.50 -8.22
CA ASN A 15 5.04 3.75 -9.64
C ASN A 15 3.98 4.80 -9.90
N GLU A 16 4.15 5.56 -10.97
CA GLU A 16 3.17 6.50 -11.46
C GLU A 16 3.19 6.39 -12.94
N GLU A 17 2.04 6.28 -13.57
CA GLU A 17 2.02 6.22 -15.01
C GLU A 17 0.76 6.85 -15.53
N GLY A 18 0.76 7.19 -16.81
CA GLY A 18 -0.36 7.83 -17.44
C GLY A 18 -0.15 9.32 -17.56
N PRO A 19 -0.95 9.98 -18.38
CA PRO A 19 -0.84 11.43 -18.58
C PRO A 19 -1.25 12.18 -17.32
N ALA A 20 -0.91 13.45 -17.27
CA ALA A 20 -1.15 14.23 -16.08
C ALA A 20 -2.59 14.22 -15.63
N HIS A 21 -3.52 14.21 -16.57
CA HIS A 21 -4.92 14.26 -16.21
C HIS A 21 -5.54 12.87 -16.04
N HIS A 22 -4.72 11.85 -16.11
CA HIS A 22 -5.26 10.50 -15.98
C HIS A 22 -4.16 9.61 -15.41
N ARG A 23 -3.62 10.01 -14.31
CA ARG A 23 -2.47 9.32 -13.74
C ARG A 23 -2.89 8.17 -12.86
N LEU A 24 -2.12 7.11 -12.94
CA LEU A 24 -2.37 5.95 -12.10
C LEU A 24 -1.19 5.77 -11.17
N PHE A 25 -1.46 5.72 -9.90
CA PHE A 25 -0.41 5.55 -8.90
C PHE A 25 -0.45 4.13 -8.37
N THR A 26 0.72 3.61 -8.05
CA THR A 26 0.83 2.30 -7.44
C THR A 26 1.59 2.46 -6.14
N SER A 27 0.98 2.02 -5.07
CA SER A 27 1.63 2.05 -3.77
C SER A 27 1.76 0.63 -3.23
N GLU A 28 2.72 0.43 -2.36
CA GLU A 28 2.83 -0.88 -1.74
C GLU A 28 2.83 -0.71 -0.24
N VAL A 29 2.38 -1.73 0.44
CA VAL A 29 2.37 -1.77 1.89
C VAL A 29 3.58 -2.57 2.33
N ILE A 30 4.36 -2.00 3.22
CA ILE A 30 5.53 -2.65 3.75
C ILE A 30 5.29 -2.92 5.22
N LEU A 31 5.43 -4.15 5.59
CA LEU A 31 5.22 -4.55 6.96
C LEU A 31 6.48 -5.23 7.43
N GLU A 32 7.09 -4.69 8.47
CA GLU A 32 8.32 -5.23 9.02
C GLU A 32 9.38 -5.41 7.95
N ASP A 33 9.55 -4.37 7.16
CA ASP A 33 10.57 -4.35 6.11
C ASP A 33 10.31 -5.28 4.96
N LYS A 34 9.10 -5.80 4.83
CA LYS A 34 8.77 -6.66 3.72
C LYS A 34 7.56 -6.11 3.00
N ALA A 35 7.64 -6.05 1.69
CA ALA A 35 6.51 -5.63 0.90
C ALA A 35 5.50 -6.77 0.88
N VAL A 36 4.31 -6.53 1.35
CA VAL A 36 3.30 -7.56 1.43
C VAL A 36 2.18 -7.40 0.42
N ALA A 37 1.94 -6.20 -0.06
CA ALA A 37 0.84 -5.99 -0.99
C ALA A 37 1.02 -4.71 -1.77
N GLU A 38 0.32 -4.60 -2.87
CA GLU A 38 0.34 -3.41 -3.69
C GLU A 38 -1.07 -3.03 -4.08
N GLY A 39 -1.28 -1.78 -4.35
CA GLY A 39 -2.58 -1.32 -4.81
C GLY A 39 -2.41 -0.18 -5.79
N LYS A 40 -3.35 -0.05 -6.72
CA LYS A 40 -3.33 1.00 -7.70
C LYS A 40 -4.56 1.88 -7.55
N GLY A 41 -4.40 3.14 -7.81
CA GLY A 41 -5.50 4.07 -7.72
C GLY A 41 -5.21 5.33 -8.48
N LYS A 42 -6.20 6.17 -8.63
CA LYS A 42 -6.04 7.41 -9.37
C LYS A 42 -5.37 8.49 -8.54
N THR A 43 -5.29 8.31 -7.26
CA THR A 43 -4.57 9.23 -6.39
C THR A 43 -3.67 8.40 -5.49
N LYS A 44 -2.72 9.07 -4.87
CA LYS A 44 -1.86 8.38 -3.93
C LYS A 44 -2.68 7.75 -2.83
N LYS A 45 -3.61 8.51 -2.30
CA LYS A 45 -4.42 8.01 -1.21
C LYS A 45 -5.22 6.79 -1.61
N GLU A 46 -5.78 6.83 -2.80
CA GLU A 46 -6.55 5.70 -3.29
C GLU A 46 -5.66 4.47 -3.47
N SER A 47 -4.46 4.68 -4.00
CA SER A 47 -3.56 3.56 -4.21
C SER A 47 -3.16 2.96 -2.86
N GLU A 48 -2.96 3.80 -1.86
CA GLU A 48 -2.63 3.31 -0.53
C GLU A 48 -3.78 2.52 0.06
N GLN A 49 -5.00 3.00 -0.13
CA GLN A 49 -6.16 2.28 0.36
C GLN A 49 -6.28 0.91 -0.29
N LYS A 50 -6.05 0.86 -1.58
CA LYS A 50 -6.12 -0.41 -2.28
C LYS A 50 -5.02 -1.35 -1.82
N ALA A 51 -3.84 -0.81 -1.61
CA ALA A 51 -2.74 -1.61 -1.12
C ALA A 51 -3.05 -2.16 0.27
N ALA A 52 -3.64 -1.32 1.11
CA ALA A 52 -4.00 -1.76 2.46
C ALA A 52 -5.05 -2.86 2.42
N GLU A 53 -6.01 -2.74 1.51
CA GLU A 53 -7.01 -3.77 1.36
C GLU A 53 -6.39 -5.10 0.97
N GLN A 54 -5.45 -5.06 0.05
CA GLN A 54 -4.79 -6.28 -0.38
C GLN A 54 -3.98 -6.89 0.75
N ALA A 55 -3.30 -6.05 1.50
CA ALA A 55 -2.53 -6.53 2.61
C ALA A 55 -3.43 -7.18 3.66
N TYR A 56 -4.54 -6.52 3.93
CA TYR A 56 -5.48 -7.03 4.91
C TYR A 56 -6.01 -8.39 4.50
N LYS A 57 -6.34 -8.54 3.23
CA LYS A 57 -6.83 -9.81 2.74
C LYS A 57 -5.78 -10.90 2.85
N LYS A 58 -4.55 -10.56 2.55
CA LYS A 58 -3.49 -11.53 2.65
C LYS A 58 -3.27 -12.01 4.07
N LEU A 59 -3.26 -11.07 4.99
CA LEU A 59 -3.04 -11.41 6.37
C LEU A 59 -4.19 -12.21 6.95
N LYS A 60 -5.38 -11.85 6.52
CA LYS A 60 -6.54 -12.51 7.04
C LYS A 60 -6.72 -13.89 6.46
N ASN A 61 -6.27 -14.05 5.24
CA ASN A 61 -6.46 -15.27 4.54
C ASN A 61 -5.35 -16.22 4.70
N LYS A 62 -4.86 -16.41 5.81
CA LYS A 62 -3.76 -17.23 5.97
C LYS A 62 -4.07 -18.57 6.40
#